data_450dd8497711dc44dfab3f29cc0c23a9
#
_entry.id   450dd8497711dc44dfab3f29cc0c23a9
#
_cell.length_a   1.000
_cell.length_b   1.000
_cell.length_c   1.000
_cell.angle_alpha   90.00
_cell.angle_beta   90.00
_cell.angle_gamma   90.00
#
_symmetry.space_group_name_H-M   'P 1'
#
loop_
_entity.id
_entity.type
_entity.pdbx_description
1 polymer ?
#
loop_
_entity_poly.entity_id
_entity_poly.type
_entity_poly.pdbx_seq_one_letter_code
_entity_poly.pdbx_strand_id
1 'polypeptide(L)'
;MKLSALRLSTLILSLLASGLASAETYIVDRYQDDSAKGSLRWAIEQSNANAAHENEIQIQAVGKAPYVIKLNQALPRIKSSVKIIGMQWDKTGEFIAIDGSNYIKGEGAKACPGANSEQYGTNVRTTTLPGLVLQDVNGVTLKGLDIHRFCIGVLVNRSSNNLIQHNRISNNYGGSGVMLTGDDGKGNPTSTTTNNNKVLNNLFVDNGDGLELTRGAAFNLVANNLFTSTKANPEPSQGIEILWGNDNAVIGNKFENYSDGLQINWGKRNYIAYNELTNNSIGFNLTGDGNIFDSNKVHGNRLGIAIRSEKDANARTTLTKNLIWGN
;
A
#
# COMPACT_ATOMS: atom_id res chain seq x y z
N MET A 1 -3.91 76.65 -37.06
CA MET A 1 -3.67 75.29 -37.42
C MET A 1 -2.70 74.65 -36.42
N LYS A 2 -3.13 73.83 -35.51
CA LYS A 2 -2.29 73.14 -34.52
C LYS A 2 -2.29 71.62 -34.84
N LEU A 3 -1.15 71.12 -35.25
CA LEU A 3 -0.95 69.69 -35.43
C LEU A 3 -0.86 68.97 -34.04
N SER A 4 -1.74 68.04 -33.80
CA SER A 4 -1.68 67.17 -32.64
C SER A 4 -0.79 65.94 -32.94
N ALA A 5 0.23 65.76 -32.13
CA ALA A 5 1.15 64.68 -32.21
C ALA A 5 0.47 63.36 -31.66
N LEU A 6 0.39 62.34 -32.48
CA LEU A 6 -0.09 61.05 -32.16
C LEU A 6 1.01 60.30 -31.40
N ARG A 7 0.81 59.99 -30.11
CA ARG A 7 1.73 59.15 -29.33
C ARG A 7 1.43 57.68 -29.61
N LEU A 8 2.36 56.99 -30.25
CA LEU A 8 2.35 55.57 -30.48
C LEU A 8 2.81 54.87 -29.18
N SER A 9 1.85 54.28 -28.48
CA SER A 9 2.17 53.46 -27.30
C SER A 9 2.63 52.06 -27.75
N THR A 10 3.90 51.79 -27.58
CA THR A 10 4.49 50.46 -27.80
C THR A 10 4.03 49.52 -26.68
N LEU A 11 3.11 48.63 -27.00
CA LEU A 11 2.69 47.55 -26.11
C LEU A 11 3.78 46.47 -26.14
N ILE A 12 4.62 46.43 -25.11
CA ILE A 12 5.57 45.33 -24.92
C ILE A 12 4.76 44.13 -24.46
N LEU A 13 4.49 43.21 -25.36
CA LEU A 13 3.92 41.91 -25.07
C LEU A 13 5.04 41.05 -24.46
N SER A 14 5.14 41.01 -23.13
CA SER A 14 5.98 40.02 -22.42
C SER A 14 5.36 38.66 -22.62
N LEU A 15 5.85 37.87 -23.58
CA LEU A 15 5.65 36.45 -23.62
C LEU A 15 6.31 35.88 -22.38
N LEU A 16 5.53 35.62 -21.34
CA LEU A 16 5.86 34.63 -20.32
C LEU A 16 5.88 33.30 -21.05
N ALA A 17 7.08 32.84 -21.39
CA ALA A 17 7.31 31.46 -21.72
C ALA A 17 7.03 30.66 -20.43
N SER A 18 5.76 30.31 -20.20
CA SER A 18 5.42 29.22 -19.34
C SER A 18 6.02 27.97 -19.99
N GLY A 19 7.23 27.61 -19.60
CA GLY A 19 7.79 26.31 -19.93
C GLY A 19 6.73 25.30 -19.56
N LEU A 20 6.21 24.60 -20.54
CA LEU A 20 5.38 23.42 -20.33
C LEU A 20 6.31 22.45 -19.61
N ALA A 21 6.27 22.47 -18.27
CA ALA A 21 6.95 21.50 -17.49
C ALA A 21 6.30 20.15 -17.85
N SER A 22 7.08 19.24 -18.44
CA SER A 22 6.65 17.94 -18.89
C SER A 22 6.86 16.91 -17.77
N ALA A 23 6.10 15.82 -17.81
CA ALA A 23 6.41 14.64 -17.04
C ALA A 23 7.86 14.21 -17.31
N GLU A 24 8.61 13.91 -16.25
CA GLU A 24 10.01 13.50 -16.36
C GLU A 24 10.19 12.03 -15.96
N THR A 25 11.16 11.40 -16.62
CA THR A 25 11.58 10.04 -16.29
C THR A 25 12.94 10.08 -15.59
N TYR A 26 12.97 9.55 -14.36
CA TYR A 26 14.18 9.39 -13.56
C TYR A 26 14.63 7.94 -13.61
N ILE A 27 15.83 7.70 -14.14
CA ILE A 27 16.40 6.36 -14.26
C ILE A 27 17.17 6.03 -12.99
N VAL A 28 16.85 4.87 -12.40
CA VAL A 28 17.61 4.28 -11.30
C VAL A 28 18.48 3.17 -11.90
N ASP A 29 19.76 3.44 -12.01
CA ASP A 29 20.77 2.55 -12.61
C ASP A 29 21.91 2.21 -11.65
N ARG A 30 21.73 2.51 -10.36
CA ARG A 30 22.63 2.15 -9.27
C ARG A 30 21.87 1.86 -7.98
N TYR A 31 22.39 0.94 -7.18
CA TYR A 31 21.67 0.39 -6.01
C TYR A 31 22.19 0.88 -4.65
N GLN A 32 23.12 1.84 -4.64
CA GLN A 32 23.57 2.48 -3.40
C GLN A 32 22.45 3.35 -2.83
N ASP A 33 22.27 3.27 -1.50
CA ASP A 33 21.30 4.10 -0.77
C ASP A 33 21.93 5.43 -0.37
N ASP A 34 22.00 6.34 -1.33
CA ASP A 34 22.46 7.72 -1.18
C ASP A 34 21.64 8.66 -2.07
N SER A 35 21.89 9.97 -2.03
CA SER A 35 21.21 10.99 -2.85
C SER A 35 21.96 11.31 -4.16
N ALA A 36 22.90 10.48 -4.59
CA ALA A 36 23.58 10.70 -5.86
C ALA A 36 22.70 10.27 -7.04
N LYS A 37 22.85 10.98 -8.16
CA LYS A 37 22.09 10.72 -9.40
C LYS A 37 22.13 9.23 -9.75
N GLY A 38 20.97 8.70 -10.13
CA GLY A 38 20.78 7.30 -10.47
C GLY A 38 20.42 6.38 -9.30
N SER A 39 20.42 6.85 -8.04
CA SER A 39 19.89 6.10 -6.91
C SER A 39 18.37 6.24 -6.77
N LEU A 40 17.73 5.30 -6.09
CA LEU A 40 16.28 5.37 -5.84
C LEU A 40 15.92 6.59 -4.97
N ARG A 41 16.73 6.89 -3.95
CA ARG A 41 16.54 8.06 -3.08
C ARG A 41 16.56 9.35 -3.88
N TRP A 42 17.59 9.53 -4.70
CA TRP A 42 17.69 10.69 -5.60
C TRP A 42 16.47 10.80 -6.51
N ALA A 43 16.03 9.71 -7.13
CA ALA A 43 14.90 9.72 -8.05
C ALA A 43 13.59 10.16 -7.35
N ILE A 44 13.34 9.70 -6.12
CA ILE A 44 12.18 10.14 -5.32
C ILE A 44 12.32 11.63 -4.96
N GLU A 45 13.50 12.09 -4.57
CA GLU A 45 13.77 13.52 -4.27
C GLU A 45 13.49 14.40 -5.49
N GLN A 46 13.96 13.99 -6.68
CA GLN A 46 13.71 14.74 -7.92
C GLN A 46 12.22 14.75 -8.29
N SER A 47 11.55 13.61 -8.21
CA SER A 47 10.13 13.52 -8.47
C SER A 47 9.33 14.42 -7.52
N ASN A 48 9.65 14.43 -6.23
CA ASN A 48 9.01 15.29 -5.25
C ASN A 48 9.26 16.79 -5.53
N ALA A 49 10.43 17.15 -6.05
CA ALA A 49 10.75 18.52 -6.45
C ALA A 49 9.98 18.94 -7.72
N ASN A 50 9.61 18.00 -8.58
CA ASN A 50 8.81 18.20 -9.80
C ASN A 50 7.35 17.74 -9.61
N ALA A 51 6.74 18.02 -8.48
CA ALA A 51 5.44 17.48 -8.08
C ALA A 51 4.24 17.98 -8.92
N ALA A 52 4.43 18.99 -9.76
CA ALA A 52 3.38 19.53 -10.63
C ALA A 52 3.01 18.57 -11.80
N HIS A 53 3.78 17.50 -11.99
CA HIS A 53 3.66 16.58 -13.12
C HIS A 53 3.60 15.14 -12.67
N GLU A 54 3.00 14.28 -13.48
CA GLU A 54 3.05 12.84 -13.30
C GLU A 54 4.43 12.33 -13.79
N ASN A 55 5.33 12.12 -12.87
CA ASN A 55 6.69 11.64 -13.17
C ASN A 55 6.75 10.10 -13.25
N GLU A 56 7.85 9.59 -13.79
CA GLU A 56 8.16 8.16 -13.80
C GLU A 56 9.55 7.91 -13.23
N ILE A 57 9.67 6.91 -12.36
CA ILE A 57 10.94 6.37 -11.86
C ILE A 57 11.06 4.95 -12.43
N GLN A 58 12.01 4.76 -13.31
CA GLN A 58 12.31 3.45 -13.88
C GLN A 58 13.54 2.85 -13.20
N ILE A 59 13.35 1.73 -12.52
CA ILE A 59 14.45 1.00 -11.85
C ILE A 59 14.93 -0.07 -12.80
N GLN A 60 16.17 0.05 -13.24
CA GLN A 60 16.79 -0.87 -14.19
C GLN A 60 17.49 -2.03 -13.49
N ALA A 61 17.51 -3.18 -14.15
CA ALA A 61 18.35 -4.30 -13.73
C ALA A 61 19.83 -3.97 -14.03
N VAL A 62 20.64 -3.88 -12.99
CA VAL A 62 22.06 -3.54 -13.10
C VAL A 62 22.92 -4.71 -12.67
N GLY A 63 23.79 -5.16 -13.54
CA GLY A 63 24.70 -6.28 -13.28
C GLY A 63 23.99 -7.64 -13.40
N LYS A 64 24.19 -8.50 -12.42
CA LYS A 64 23.59 -9.84 -12.35
C LYS A 64 22.62 -9.91 -11.17
N ALA A 65 21.55 -10.69 -11.34
CA ALA A 65 20.63 -11.00 -10.25
C ALA A 65 21.37 -11.64 -9.05
N PRO A 66 20.89 -11.43 -7.82
CA PRO A 66 19.68 -10.69 -7.46
C PRO A 66 19.86 -9.16 -7.51
N TYR A 67 18.85 -8.46 -7.99
CA TYR A 67 18.84 -6.99 -8.08
C TYR A 67 18.28 -6.40 -6.77
N VAL A 68 19.15 -5.89 -5.90
CA VAL A 68 18.75 -5.50 -4.53
C VAL A 68 19.25 -4.12 -4.16
N ILE A 69 18.32 -3.22 -3.86
CA ILE A 69 18.57 -1.92 -3.25
C ILE A 69 18.41 -2.08 -1.75
N LYS A 70 19.51 -2.13 -1.00
CA LYS A 70 19.50 -2.22 0.48
C LYS A 70 19.47 -0.84 1.10
N LEU A 71 18.42 -0.56 1.87
CA LEU A 71 18.27 0.74 2.52
C LEU A 71 19.00 0.78 3.87
N ASN A 72 19.74 1.84 4.09
CA ASN A 72 20.42 2.11 5.37
C ASN A 72 19.58 3.02 6.29
N GLN A 73 18.58 3.69 5.72
CA GLN A 73 17.68 4.61 6.41
C GLN A 73 16.36 4.75 5.62
N ALA A 74 15.36 5.39 6.23
CA ALA A 74 14.09 5.65 5.58
C ALA A 74 14.25 6.40 4.25
N LEU A 75 13.51 5.99 3.24
CA LEU A 75 13.39 6.75 1.99
C LEU A 75 12.60 8.04 2.21
N PRO A 76 12.79 9.07 1.37
CA PRO A 76 11.89 10.21 1.36
C PRO A 76 10.45 9.77 1.11
N ARG A 77 9.49 10.41 1.79
CA ARG A 77 8.08 10.18 1.51
C ARG A 77 7.76 10.58 0.09
N ILE A 78 6.93 9.79 -0.59
CA ILE A 78 6.45 10.10 -1.93
C ILE A 78 5.35 11.14 -1.79
N LYS A 79 5.56 12.33 -2.34
CA LYS A 79 4.67 13.50 -2.27
C LYS A 79 4.28 14.02 -3.65
N SER A 80 4.68 13.35 -4.70
CA SER A 80 4.35 13.66 -6.09
C SER A 80 3.60 12.50 -6.72
N SER A 81 2.74 12.79 -7.68
CA SER A 81 2.19 11.78 -8.57
C SER A 81 3.33 11.16 -9.37
N VAL A 82 3.58 9.88 -9.18
CA VAL A 82 4.72 9.20 -9.80
C VAL A 82 4.43 7.72 -10.04
N LYS A 83 4.94 7.20 -11.15
CA LYS A 83 4.99 5.76 -11.43
C LYS A 83 6.38 5.25 -11.04
N ILE A 84 6.47 4.33 -10.10
CA ILE A 84 7.73 3.64 -9.76
C ILE A 84 7.63 2.23 -10.33
N ILE A 85 8.45 1.98 -11.35
CA ILE A 85 8.38 0.79 -12.16
C ILE A 85 9.70 0.00 -12.04
N GLY A 86 9.59 -1.24 -11.60
CA GLY A 86 10.68 -2.20 -11.58
C GLY A 86 10.58 -3.19 -12.75
N MET A 87 10.76 -4.48 -12.46
CA MET A 87 10.74 -5.54 -13.46
C MET A 87 9.36 -6.19 -13.61
N GLN A 88 9.06 -6.68 -14.80
CA GLN A 88 7.90 -7.54 -15.04
C GLN A 88 8.24 -8.99 -14.66
N TRP A 89 8.22 -9.28 -13.36
CA TRP A 89 8.62 -10.57 -12.80
C TRP A 89 7.79 -11.77 -13.33
N ASP A 90 6.55 -11.53 -13.70
CA ASP A 90 5.67 -12.52 -14.32
C ASP A 90 6.20 -13.03 -15.67
N LYS A 91 7.08 -12.26 -16.31
CA LYS A 91 7.77 -12.64 -17.55
C LYS A 91 9.20 -13.10 -17.33
N THR A 92 9.89 -12.51 -16.39
CA THR A 92 11.33 -12.75 -16.16
C THR A 92 11.61 -13.75 -15.04
N GLY A 93 10.67 -13.93 -14.10
CA GLY A 93 10.88 -14.66 -12.85
C GLY A 93 11.76 -13.93 -11.83
N GLU A 94 12.24 -12.72 -12.15
CA GLU A 94 13.14 -11.93 -11.32
C GLU A 94 12.48 -10.63 -10.87
N PHE A 95 12.90 -10.13 -9.70
CA PHE A 95 12.39 -8.89 -9.12
C PHE A 95 13.52 -7.89 -8.94
N ILE A 96 13.17 -6.61 -8.91
CA ILE A 96 13.99 -5.59 -8.28
C ILE A 96 13.52 -5.43 -6.84
N ALA A 97 14.40 -5.76 -5.91
CA ALA A 97 14.11 -5.74 -4.49
C ALA A 97 14.51 -4.41 -3.83
N ILE A 98 13.63 -3.93 -2.95
CA ILE A 98 13.88 -2.87 -1.98
C ILE A 98 13.91 -3.55 -0.62
N ASP A 99 15.10 -3.65 -0.03
CA ASP A 99 15.38 -4.46 1.17
C ASP A 99 15.68 -3.57 2.37
N GLY A 100 14.88 -3.74 3.43
CA GLY A 100 15.01 -3.03 4.70
C GLY A 100 16.01 -3.62 5.69
N SER A 101 16.71 -4.71 5.37
CA SER A 101 17.52 -5.47 6.33
C SER A 101 18.69 -4.68 6.96
N ASN A 102 19.21 -3.67 6.28
CA ASN A 102 20.21 -2.76 6.88
C ASN A 102 19.58 -1.65 7.72
N TYR A 103 18.34 -1.29 7.40
CA TYR A 103 17.57 -0.24 8.07
C TYR A 103 16.91 -0.75 9.36
N ILE A 104 16.31 -1.94 9.31
CA ILE A 104 15.66 -2.59 10.44
C ILE A 104 16.71 -3.44 11.19
N LYS A 105 16.93 -3.16 12.46
CA LYS A 105 17.87 -3.91 13.30
C LYS A 105 17.15 -4.99 14.08
N GLY A 106 17.32 -6.25 13.69
CA GLY A 106 16.67 -7.40 14.30
C GLY A 106 15.62 -8.06 13.40
N GLU A 107 14.79 -8.91 13.96
CA GLU A 107 13.79 -9.69 13.25
C GLU A 107 12.42 -9.63 13.93
N GLY A 108 11.38 -9.71 13.13
CA GLY A 108 9.99 -9.79 13.57
C GLY A 108 9.49 -8.50 14.24
N ALA A 109 8.34 -8.60 14.93
CA ALA A 109 7.72 -7.46 15.62
C ALA A 109 8.63 -6.80 16.67
N LYS A 110 9.56 -7.55 17.25
CA LYS A 110 10.50 -7.02 18.24
C LYS A 110 11.49 -6.00 17.66
N ALA A 111 11.77 -6.07 16.38
CA ALA A 111 12.64 -5.12 15.69
C ALA A 111 11.88 -3.85 15.27
N CYS A 112 10.56 -3.84 15.38
CA CYS A 112 9.72 -2.73 14.99
C CYS A 112 9.38 -1.89 16.23
N PRO A 113 9.84 -0.64 16.31
CA PRO A 113 9.46 0.25 17.40
C PRO A 113 7.95 0.51 17.35
N GLY A 114 7.37 0.81 18.49
CA GLY A 114 5.96 1.20 18.57
C GLY A 114 5.66 2.43 17.71
N ALA A 115 4.39 2.66 17.43
CA ALA A 115 3.95 3.78 16.59
C ALA A 115 4.42 5.13 17.15
N ASN A 116 4.93 5.96 16.25
CA ASN A 116 5.09 7.39 16.50
C ASN A 116 3.83 8.09 16.00
N SER A 117 2.89 8.34 16.91
CA SER A 117 1.59 8.93 16.60
C SER A 117 1.69 10.35 16.01
N GLU A 118 2.75 11.10 16.33
CA GLU A 118 2.96 12.43 15.76
C GLU A 118 3.35 12.35 14.27
N GLN A 119 4.02 11.28 13.89
CA GLN A 119 4.54 11.11 12.56
C GLN A 119 3.56 10.43 11.60
N TYR A 120 2.89 9.36 12.04
CA TYR A 120 2.10 8.48 11.17
C TYR A 120 0.64 8.30 11.60
N GLY A 121 0.29 8.74 12.80
CA GLY A 121 -1.04 8.54 13.36
C GLY A 121 -1.13 7.34 14.30
N THR A 122 -2.21 7.28 15.06
CA THR A 122 -2.40 6.25 16.10
C THR A 122 -2.79 4.89 15.56
N ASN A 123 -3.24 4.80 14.29
CA ASN A 123 -3.56 3.52 13.67
C ASN A 123 -2.31 2.76 13.23
N VAL A 124 -1.19 3.44 13.04
CA VAL A 124 0.10 2.82 12.75
C VAL A 124 0.77 2.42 14.06
N ARG A 125 0.17 1.45 14.77
CA ARG A 125 0.55 1.14 16.16
C ARG A 125 1.83 0.35 16.33
N THR A 126 2.23 -0.41 15.34
CA THR A 126 3.28 -1.41 15.48
C THR A 126 4.57 -1.04 14.79
N THR A 127 4.61 0.09 14.06
CA THR A 127 5.75 0.39 13.24
C THR A 127 5.96 1.88 12.99
N THR A 128 7.23 2.25 12.91
CA THR A 128 7.72 3.56 12.43
C THR A 128 8.75 3.41 11.33
N LEU A 129 8.96 2.18 10.82
CA LEU A 129 10.03 1.84 9.88
C LEU A 129 9.43 1.25 8.57
N PRO A 130 8.70 2.07 7.78
CA PRO A 130 8.12 1.65 6.51
C PRO A 130 9.16 1.64 5.39
N GLY A 131 8.90 0.83 4.36
CA GLY A 131 9.68 0.81 3.12
C GLY A 131 9.36 2.00 2.23
N LEU A 132 8.19 1.99 1.59
CA LEU A 132 7.69 3.11 0.79
C LEU A 132 6.53 3.80 1.51
N VAL A 133 6.54 5.13 1.51
CA VAL A 133 5.49 5.94 2.14
C VAL A 133 4.85 6.86 1.10
N LEU A 134 3.58 6.64 0.84
CA LEU A 134 2.72 7.54 0.09
C LEU A 134 2.02 8.45 1.11
N GLN A 135 2.38 9.71 1.14
CA GLN A 135 1.94 10.65 2.18
C GLN A 135 1.27 11.87 1.58
N ASP A 136 -0.01 12.04 1.85
CA ASP A 136 -0.80 13.20 1.37
C ASP A 136 -0.67 13.40 -0.15
N VAL A 137 -0.74 12.29 -0.93
CA VAL A 137 -0.50 12.27 -2.38
C VAL A 137 -1.55 11.42 -3.09
N ASN A 138 -1.80 11.72 -4.35
CA ASN A 138 -2.70 10.96 -5.22
C ASN A 138 -1.98 10.53 -6.50
N GLY A 139 -2.45 9.44 -7.11
CA GLY A 139 -2.01 9.04 -8.44
C GLY A 139 -0.63 8.38 -8.49
N VAL A 140 -0.18 7.77 -7.40
CA VAL A 140 1.06 6.98 -7.38
C VAL A 140 0.80 5.58 -7.91
N THR A 141 1.71 5.08 -8.75
CA THR A 141 1.72 3.68 -9.20
C THR A 141 3.00 3.01 -8.72
N LEU A 142 2.86 1.86 -8.06
CA LEU A 142 3.96 0.97 -7.70
C LEU A 142 3.80 -0.34 -8.47
N LYS A 143 4.80 -0.72 -9.28
CA LYS A 143 4.71 -1.91 -10.12
C LYS A 143 6.06 -2.61 -10.29
N GLY A 144 6.05 -3.95 -10.21
CA GLY A 144 7.21 -4.78 -10.54
C GLY A 144 8.33 -4.72 -9.51
N LEU A 145 8.01 -4.52 -8.24
CA LEU A 145 8.93 -4.41 -7.12
C LEU A 145 8.80 -5.62 -6.18
N ASP A 146 9.88 -5.98 -5.51
CA ASP A 146 9.87 -6.82 -4.32
C ASP A 146 10.21 -5.94 -3.11
N ILE A 147 9.23 -5.71 -2.24
CA ILE A 147 9.37 -4.81 -1.08
C ILE A 147 9.38 -5.66 0.18
N HIS A 148 10.55 -5.77 0.83
CA HIS A 148 10.68 -6.71 1.92
C HIS A 148 11.55 -6.25 3.08
N ARG A 149 11.33 -6.92 4.25
CA ARG A 149 12.07 -6.72 5.51
C ARG A 149 11.93 -5.32 6.09
N PHE A 150 10.71 -4.80 6.00
CA PHE A 150 10.28 -3.58 6.70
C PHE A 150 9.28 -3.93 7.81
N CYS A 151 8.97 -2.97 8.64
CA CYS A 151 7.86 -3.09 9.59
C CYS A 151 6.50 -2.92 8.89
N ILE A 152 6.44 -2.01 7.92
CA ILE A 152 5.39 -1.93 6.91
C ILE A 152 6.07 -1.86 5.54
N GLY A 153 5.69 -2.72 4.62
CA GLY A 153 6.26 -2.67 3.26
C GLY A 153 5.89 -1.37 2.54
N VAL A 154 4.60 -1.08 2.43
CA VAL A 154 4.07 0.15 1.82
C VAL A 154 3.03 0.78 2.75
N LEU A 155 3.29 2.01 3.18
CA LEU A 155 2.35 2.82 3.95
C LEU A 155 1.67 3.83 3.03
N VAL A 156 0.35 3.72 2.88
CA VAL A 156 -0.52 4.66 2.14
C VAL A 156 -1.28 5.47 3.18
N ASN A 157 -0.85 6.71 3.44
CA ASN A 157 -1.39 7.55 4.50
C ASN A 157 -2.02 8.82 3.93
N ARG A 158 -3.32 9.02 4.16
CA ARG A 158 -4.11 10.13 3.62
C ARG A 158 -3.86 10.35 2.12
N SER A 159 -3.89 9.26 1.36
CA SER A 159 -3.50 9.25 -0.05
C SER A 159 -4.51 8.42 -0.86
N SER A 160 -4.92 8.92 -2.01
CA SER A 160 -6.02 8.36 -2.78
C SER A 160 -5.67 8.13 -4.26
N ASN A 161 -6.48 7.34 -4.96
CA ASN A 161 -6.31 7.07 -6.38
C ASN A 161 -4.95 6.47 -6.75
N ASN A 162 -4.33 5.71 -5.83
CA ASN A 162 -3.05 5.05 -6.06
C ASN A 162 -3.25 3.62 -6.57
N LEU A 163 -2.24 3.09 -7.26
CA LEU A 163 -2.23 1.76 -7.83
C LEU A 163 -1.00 0.99 -7.38
N ILE A 164 -1.20 -0.10 -6.65
CA ILE A 164 -0.17 -1.04 -6.22
C ILE A 164 -0.44 -2.36 -6.93
N GLN A 165 0.34 -2.69 -7.95
CA GLN A 165 0.06 -3.86 -8.78
C GLN A 165 1.30 -4.62 -9.23
N HIS A 166 1.14 -5.95 -9.39
CA HIS A 166 2.20 -6.84 -9.86
C HIS A 166 3.50 -6.71 -9.05
N ASN A 167 3.39 -6.54 -7.74
CA ASN A 167 4.53 -6.55 -6.82
C ASN A 167 4.58 -7.85 -6.03
N ARG A 168 5.75 -8.19 -5.55
CA ARG A 168 5.94 -9.08 -4.42
C ARG A 168 6.16 -8.22 -3.18
N ILE A 169 5.45 -8.52 -2.10
CA ILE A 169 5.55 -7.81 -0.83
C ILE A 169 5.73 -8.87 0.24
N SER A 170 6.93 -8.92 0.85
CA SER A 170 7.30 -10.10 1.63
C SER A 170 8.09 -9.79 2.89
N ASN A 171 7.95 -10.65 3.90
CA ASN A 171 8.74 -10.61 5.13
C ASN A 171 8.69 -9.27 5.87
N ASN A 172 7.55 -8.57 5.82
CA ASN A 172 7.33 -7.35 6.58
C ASN A 172 6.63 -7.73 7.90
N TYR A 173 7.39 -7.74 8.98
CA TYR A 173 6.95 -8.21 10.29
C TYR A 173 6.70 -7.08 11.27
N GLY A 174 5.76 -7.28 12.20
CA GLY A 174 5.40 -6.30 13.22
C GLY A 174 4.41 -5.23 12.78
N GLY A 175 3.95 -5.30 11.56
CA GLY A 175 2.90 -4.53 10.92
C GLY A 175 2.39 -5.29 9.71
N SER A 176 2.28 -4.63 8.60
CA SER A 176 1.68 -5.21 7.40
C SER A 176 2.53 -5.07 6.14
N GLY A 177 2.28 -5.94 5.17
CA GLY A 177 2.85 -5.77 3.83
C GLY A 177 2.43 -4.44 3.21
N VAL A 178 1.13 -4.13 3.23
CA VAL A 178 0.56 -2.83 2.82
C VAL A 178 -0.41 -2.35 3.89
N MET A 179 -0.30 -1.08 4.29
CA MET A 179 -1.27 -0.44 5.18
C MET A 179 -1.88 0.79 4.50
N LEU A 180 -3.21 0.82 4.41
CA LEU A 180 -3.98 1.98 3.98
C LEU A 180 -4.63 2.61 5.20
N THR A 181 -4.28 3.87 5.50
CA THR A 181 -4.80 4.59 6.68
C THR A 181 -5.10 6.04 6.36
N GLY A 182 -6.19 6.56 6.92
CA GLY A 182 -6.59 7.96 6.82
C GLY A 182 -6.42 8.76 8.12
N ASP A 183 -5.66 8.25 9.07
CA ASP A 183 -5.43 8.91 10.36
C ASP A 183 -4.69 10.25 10.18
N ASP A 184 -5.11 11.26 10.92
CA ASP A 184 -4.54 12.61 10.86
C ASP A 184 -3.24 12.79 11.66
N GLY A 185 -2.72 11.73 12.22
CA GLY A 185 -1.54 11.76 13.09
C GLY A 185 -1.85 12.10 14.55
N LYS A 186 -3.11 12.39 14.87
CA LYS A 186 -3.57 12.74 16.23
C LYS A 186 -4.55 11.72 16.80
N GLY A 187 -4.79 10.65 16.06
CA GLY A 187 -5.72 9.59 16.45
C GLY A 187 -7.17 9.88 16.12
N ASN A 188 -7.47 10.96 15.45
CA ASN A 188 -8.80 11.22 14.93
C ASN A 188 -8.93 10.59 13.55
N PRO A 189 -9.94 9.74 13.30
CA PRO A 189 -10.19 9.30 11.95
C PRO A 189 -10.60 10.51 11.12
N THR A 190 -9.73 10.95 10.24
CA THR A 190 -10.14 11.88 9.20
C THR A 190 -11.09 11.14 8.27
N SER A 191 -12.25 11.70 8.05
CA SER A 191 -13.25 11.10 7.19
C SER A 191 -12.64 10.78 5.81
N THR A 192 -12.62 9.52 5.44
CA THR A 192 -12.36 9.04 4.07
C THR A 192 -11.24 9.76 3.31
N THR A 193 -10.05 9.84 3.88
CA THR A 193 -8.92 10.51 3.24
C THR A 193 -8.01 9.56 2.45
N THR A 194 -8.25 8.24 2.51
CA THR A 194 -7.49 7.21 1.81
C THR A 194 -8.45 6.37 0.99
N ASN A 195 -8.79 6.89 -0.21
CA ASN A 195 -9.89 6.40 -1.03
C ASN A 195 -9.46 5.99 -2.42
N ASN A 196 -10.27 5.10 -3.03
CA ASN A 196 -10.12 4.72 -4.44
C ASN A 196 -8.73 4.18 -4.79
N ASN A 197 -8.00 3.68 -3.81
CA ASN A 197 -6.75 2.97 -4.07
C ASN A 197 -7.06 1.57 -4.58
N LYS A 198 -6.18 1.06 -5.44
CA LYS A 198 -6.28 -0.27 -6.02
C LYS A 198 -5.03 -1.08 -5.68
N VAL A 199 -5.22 -2.23 -5.05
CA VAL A 199 -4.16 -3.19 -4.75
C VAL A 199 -4.47 -4.47 -5.53
N LEU A 200 -3.79 -4.67 -6.65
CA LEU A 200 -4.19 -5.64 -7.68
C LEU A 200 -3.05 -6.58 -8.07
N ASN A 201 -3.36 -7.89 -8.17
CA ASN A 201 -2.45 -8.88 -8.75
C ASN A 201 -1.06 -8.89 -8.07
N ASN A 202 -1.00 -8.68 -6.76
CA ASN A 202 0.24 -8.75 -6.01
C ASN A 202 0.39 -10.12 -5.35
N LEU A 203 1.63 -10.46 -5.03
CA LEU A 203 2.02 -11.62 -4.26
C LEU A 203 2.50 -11.16 -2.87
N PHE A 204 1.69 -11.44 -1.84
CA PHE A 204 2.04 -11.21 -0.45
C PHE A 204 2.55 -12.50 0.17
N VAL A 205 3.80 -12.51 0.66
CA VAL A 205 4.45 -13.72 1.21
C VAL A 205 5.05 -13.43 2.57
N ASP A 206 4.69 -14.23 3.57
CA ASP A 206 5.33 -14.19 4.89
C ASP A 206 5.36 -12.78 5.51
N ASN A 207 4.27 -12.03 5.42
CA ASN A 207 4.13 -10.78 6.18
C ASN A 207 3.47 -11.07 7.55
N GLY A 208 3.55 -10.14 8.46
CA GLY A 208 2.76 -10.17 9.71
C GLY A 208 1.28 -10.18 9.33
N ASP A 209 0.73 -9.01 8.99
CA ASP A 209 -0.49 -8.94 8.20
C ASP A 209 -0.13 -8.77 6.73
N GLY A 210 -0.88 -9.42 5.85
CA GLY A 210 -0.66 -9.20 4.42
C GLY A 210 -1.02 -7.75 4.05
N LEU A 211 -2.23 -7.31 4.41
CA LEU A 211 -2.71 -5.95 4.13
C LEU A 211 -3.66 -5.48 5.24
N GLU A 212 -3.57 -4.19 5.58
CA GLU A 212 -4.51 -3.54 6.49
C GLU A 212 -5.28 -2.41 5.81
N LEU A 213 -6.61 -2.34 6.10
CA LEU A 213 -7.49 -1.22 5.77
C LEU A 213 -7.97 -0.60 7.08
N THR A 214 -7.41 0.54 7.47
CA THR A 214 -7.68 1.12 8.79
C THR A 214 -8.60 2.33 8.72
N ARG A 215 -8.71 3.08 9.80
CA ARG A 215 -9.58 4.27 9.90
C ARG A 215 -9.33 5.26 8.76
N GLY A 216 -10.41 5.72 8.14
CA GLY A 216 -10.34 6.66 7.02
C GLY A 216 -9.98 6.02 5.67
N ALA A 217 -9.73 4.71 5.64
CA ALA A 217 -9.59 3.96 4.39
C ALA A 217 -10.96 3.49 3.91
N ALA A 218 -11.46 4.05 2.81
CA ALA A 218 -12.76 3.71 2.26
C ALA A 218 -12.74 3.67 0.72
N PHE A 219 -13.70 2.95 0.13
CA PHE A 219 -13.84 2.83 -1.32
C PHE A 219 -12.59 2.29 -2.04
N ASN A 220 -11.74 1.53 -1.32
CA ASN A 220 -10.57 0.90 -1.90
C ASN A 220 -10.92 -0.47 -2.47
N LEU A 221 -10.20 -0.88 -3.50
CA LEU A 221 -10.31 -2.19 -4.13
C LEU A 221 -9.05 -3.01 -3.91
N VAL A 222 -9.21 -4.16 -3.27
CA VAL A 222 -8.14 -5.17 -3.11
C VAL A 222 -8.57 -6.41 -3.89
N ALA A 223 -7.93 -6.67 -5.04
CA ALA A 223 -8.42 -7.73 -5.91
C ALA A 223 -7.32 -8.57 -6.57
N ASN A 224 -7.64 -9.86 -6.73
CA ASN A 224 -6.80 -10.84 -7.44
C ASN A 224 -5.38 -10.96 -6.87
N ASN A 225 -5.21 -10.77 -5.57
CA ASN A 225 -3.92 -10.96 -4.90
C ASN A 225 -3.83 -12.38 -4.31
N LEU A 226 -2.62 -12.88 -4.20
CA LEU A 226 -2.30 -14.06 -3.40
C LEU A 226 -1.67 -13.62 -2.08
N PHE A 227 -2.31 -13.96 -0.99
CA PHE A 227 -1.80 -13.83 0.37
C PHE A 227 -1.43 -15.22 0.87
N THR A 228 -0.15 -15.47 1.08
CA THR A 228 0.32 -16.77 1.53
C THR A 228 1.36 -16.65 2.64
N SER A 229 1.31 -17.58 3.58
CA SER A 229 2.30 -17.67 4.64
C SER A 229 2.95 -19.05 4.60
N THR A 230 4.27 -19.10 4.76
CA THR A 230 5.03 -20.34 4.84
C THR A 230 5.37 -20.67 6.28
N LYS A 231 5.97 -21.84 6.51
CA LYS A 231 6.50 -22.22 7.83
C LYS A 231 7.67 -21.31 8.29
N ALA A 232 8.23 -20.52 7.39
CA ALA A 232 9.29 -19.57 7.70
C ALA A 232 8.76 -18.27 8.30
N ASN A 233 7.44 -17.99 8.19
CA ASN A 233 6.83 -16.82 8.80
C ASN A 233 6.74 -17.03 10.33
N PRO A 234 7.44 -16.20 11.14
CA PRO A 234 7.38 -16.31 12.60
C PRO A 234 6.07 -15.74 13.18
N GLU A 235 5.35 -14.93 12.43
CA GLU A 235 4.22 -14.13 12.90
C GLU A 235 3.07 -14.11 11.88
N PRO A 236 2.52 -15.27 11.45
CA PRO A 236 1.42 -15.28 10.49
C PRO A 236 0.13 -14.79 11.19
N SER A 237 -0.18 -13.51 11.04
CA SER A 237 -1.33 -12.88 11.68
C SER A 237 -2.56 -12.93 10.76
N GLN A 238 -2.88 -11.88 10.03
CA GLN A 238 -4.02 -11.85 9.11
C GLN A 238 -3.57 -11.77 7.64
N GLY A 239 -4.29 -12.47 6.75
CA GLY A 239 -4.13 -12.21 5.32
C GLY A 239 -4.56 -10.78 4.98
N ILE A 240 -5.77 -10.39 5.42
CA ILE A 240 -6.22 -8.99 5.45
C ILE A 240 -6.83 -8.69 6.82
N GLU A 241 -6.45 -7.55 7.42
CA GLU A 241 -7.19 -6.94 8.52
C GLU A 241 -7.94 -5.68 8.03
N ILE A 242 -9.25 -5.60 8.31
CA ILE A 242 -10.04 -4.38 8.15
C ILE A 242 -10.34 -3.85 9.56
N LEU A 243 -9.58 -2.84 9.99
CA LEU A 243 -9.67 -2.25 11.33
C LEU A 243 -10.34 -0.87 11.24
N TRP A 244 -11.68 -0.82 11.43
CA TRP A 244 -12.54 0.36 11.21
C TRP A 244 -12.54 0.92 9.77
N GLY A 245 -12.00 0.20 8.78
CA GLY A 245 -12.14 0.55 7.36
C GLY A 245 -13.57 0.31 6.88
N ASN A 246 -14.12 1.19 6.06
CA ASN A 246 -15.51 1.12 5.62
C ASN A 246 -15.61 1.17 4.09
N ASP A 247 -16.71 0.60 3.57
CA ASP A 247 -17.06 0.73 2.15
C ASP A 247 -15.95 0.25 1.18
N ASN A 248 -15.11 -0.69 1.61
CA ASN A 248 -14.05 -1.27 0.76
C ASN A 248 -14.53 -2.54 0.07
N ALA A 249 -13.91 -2.89 -1.04
CA ALA A 249 -14.15 -4.12 -1.78
C ALA A 249 -12.91 -5.02 -1.77
N VAL A 250 -13.08 -6.29 -1.37
CA VAL A 250 -12.04 -7.33 -1.35
C VAL A 250 -12.53 -8.47 -2.23
N ILE A 251 -12.00 -8.62 -3.45
CA ILE A 251 -12.60 -9.44 -4.50
C ILE A 251 -11.57 -10.37 -5.16
N GLY A 252 -11.89 -11.66 -5.23
CA GLY A 252 -11.11 -12.62 -6.00
C GLY A 252 -9.70 -12.90 -5.48
N ASN A 253 -9.44 -12.64 -4.20
CA ASN A 253 -8.16 -12.93 -3.57
C ASN A 253 -8.09 -14.36 -3.04
N LYS A 254 -6.88 -14.87 -2.86
CA LYS A 254 -6.61 -16.13 -2.21
C LYS A 254 -5.82 -15.92 -0.92
N PHE A 255 -6.25 -16.59 0.16
CA PHE A 255 -5.65 -16.49 1.50
C PHE A 255 -5.26 -17.88 2.01
N GLU A 256 -3.98 -18.07 2.30
CA GLU A 256 -3.43 -19.36 2.72
C GLU A 256 -2.51 -19.25 3.93
N ASN A 257 -2.72 -20.15 4.91
CA ASN A 257 -1.81 -20.41 6.02
C ASN A 257 -1.59 -19.24 6.99
N TYR A 258 -2.57 -18.36 7.13
CA TYR A 258 -2.59 -17.30 8.14
C TYR A 258 -3.32 -17.76 9.42
N SER A 259 -3.17 -17.00 10.49
CA SER A 259 -4.03 -17.15 11.67
C SER A 259 -5.48 -16.86 11.27
N ASP A 260 -5.76 -15.71 10.70
CA ASP A 260 -7.03 -15.39 10.08
C ASP A 260 -6.85 -15.11 8.59
N GLY A 261 -7.61 -15.77 7.73
CA GLY A 261 -7.57 -15.46 6.30
C GLY A 261 -7.97 -14.01 6.05
N LEU A 262 -9.12 -13.60 6.57
CA LEU A 262 -9.58 -12.21 6.60
C LEU A 262 -10.26 -11.91 7.93
N GLN A 263 -9.83 -10.82 8.57
CA GLN A 263 -10.43 -10.33 9.81
C GLN A 263 -11.08 -8.97 9.57
N ILE A 264 -12.29 -8.76 10.12
CA ILE A 264 -12.90 -7.44 10.24
C ILE A 264 -13.09 -7.08 11.71
N ASN A 265 -12.49 -5.98 12.11
CA ASN A 265 -12.66 -5.36 13.41
C ASN A 265 -13.39 -4.03 13.23
N TRP A 266 -14.70 -4.02 13.53
CA TRP A 266 -15.58 -2.83 13.51
C TRP A 266 -15.67 -2.09 12.16
N GLY A 267 -15.16 -2.67 11.07
CA GLY A 267 -15.36 -2.14 9.72
C GLY A 267 -16.81 -2.30 9.26
N LYS A 268 -17.32 -1.37 8.47
CA LYS A 268 -18.72 -1.34 8.04
C LYS A 268 -18.87 -1.29 6.53
N ARG A 269 -19.93 -1.92 6.03
CA ARG A 269 -20.36 -1.89 4.62
C ARG A 269 -19.27 -2.30 3.63
N ASN A 270 -18.38 -3.21 4.03
CA ASN A 270 -17.38 -3.77 3.13
C ASN A 270 -18.01 -4.90 2.30
N TYR A 271 -17.61 -5.02 1.04
CA TYR A 271 -18.04 -6.07 0.12
C TYR A 271 -16.88 -7.05 -0.11
N ILE A 272 -17.07 -8.28 0.35
CA ILE A 272 -16.06 -9.35 0.36
C ILE A 272 -16.57 -10.48 -0.52
N ALA A 273 -16.03 -10.62 -1.73
CA ALA A 273 -16.63 -11.54 -2.70
C ALA A 273 -15.62 -12.35 -3.52
N TYR A 274 -16.01 -13.54 -3.90
CA TYR A 274 -15.26 -14.44 -4.79
C TYR A 274 -13.85 -14.78 -4.29
N ASN A 275 -13.58 -14.63 -2.99
CA ASN A 275 -12.30 -14.98 -2.40
C ASN A 275 -12.25 -16.47 -2.07
N GLU A 276 -11.03 -17.03 -2.02
CA GLU A 276 -10.77 -18.38 -1.54
C GLU A 276 -9.91 -18.32 -0.27
N LEU A 277 -10.39 -18.94 0.82
CA LEU A 277 -9.71 -18.97 2.12
C LEU A 277 -9.47 -20.41 2.52
N THR A 278 -8.20 -20.81 2.57
CA THR A 278 -7.83 -22.21 2.83
C THR A 278 -6.63 -22.35 3.77
N ASN A 279 -6.62 -23.39 4.57
CA ASN A 279 -5.54 -23.74 5.49
C ASN A 279 -5.22 -22.65 6.53
N ASN A 280 -6.16 -21.74 6.83
CA ASN A 280 -6.01 -20.75 7.90
C ASN A 280 -6.51 -21.35 9.24
N SER A 281 -6.12 -20.75 10.38
CA SER A 281 -6.76 -21.14 11.64
C SER A 281 -8.24 -20.74 11.63
N ILE A 282 -8.55 -19.51 11.16
CA ILE A 282 -9.91 -19.05 10.92
C ILE A 282 -9.98 -18.52 9.49
N GLY A 283 -10.97 -18.94 8.71
CA GLY A 283 -11.18 -18.38 7.38
C GLY A 283 -11.60 -16.91 7.48
N PHE A 284 -12.83 -16.64 7.94
CA PHE A 284 -13.32 -15.29 8.25
C PHE A 284 -13.50 -15.10 9.75
N ASN A 285 -12.97 -14.00 10.30
CA ASN A 285 -13.11 -13.59 11.70
C ASN A 285 -13.73 -12.20 11.77
N LEU A 286 -15.00 -12.10 12.15
CA LEU A 286 -15.87 -10.99 11.81
C LEU A 286 -16.47 -10.26 13.01
N THR A 287 -16.39 -8.93 12.99
CA THR A 287 -17.27 -7.97 13.68
C THR A 287 -17.62 -6.84 12.70
N GLY A 288 -18.52 -5.94 13.08
CA GLY A 288 -18.89 -4.81 12.24
C GLY A 288 -20.32 -4.92 11.70
N ASP A 289 -20.74 -3.96 10.92
CA ASP A 289 -22.10 -3.81 10.46
C ASP A 289 -22.22 -3.57 8.97
N GLY A 290 -23.26 -4.13 8.36
CA GLY A 290 -23.55 -3.95 6.95
C GLY A 290 -22.54 -4.61 5.99
N ASN A 291 -21.63 -5.45 6.50
CA ASN A 291 -20.68 -6.16 5.65
C ASN A 291 -21.39 -7.28 4.88
N ILE A 292 -21.00 -7.48 3.62
CA ILE A 292 -21.56 -8.48 2.72
C ILE A 292 -20.44 -9.43 2.29
N PHE A 293 -20.65 -10.73 2.53
CA PHE A 293 -19.78 -11.83 2.09
C PHE A 293 -20.53 -12.63 1.02
N ASP A 294 -20.11 -12.52 -0.22
CA ASP A 294 -20.82 -13.10 -1.36
C ASP A 294 -19.91 -14.05 -2.16
N SER A 295 -20.40 -15.25 -2.43
CA SER A 295 -19.77 -16.19 -3.36
C SER A 295 -18.30 -16.54 -3.03
N ASN A 296 -17.90 -16.51 -1.76
CA ASN A 296 -16.57 -16.91 -1.34
C ASN A 296 -16.49 -18.44 -1.17
N LYS A 297 -15.28 -18.98 -1.29
CA LYS A 297 -14.92 -20.37 -0.99
C LYS A 297 -14.12 -20.42 0.29
N VAL A 298 -14.62 -21.11 1.31
CA VAL A 298 -14.00 -21.21 2.63
C VAL A 298 -13.85 -22.70 2.99
N HIS A 299 -12.64 -23.22 2.91
CA HIS A 299 -12.44 -24.66 3.11
C HIS A 299 -11.06 -25.02 3.67
N GLY A 300 -10.98 -26.16 4.33
CA GLY A 300 -9.73 -26.67 4.89
C GLY A 300 -9.11 -25.81 5.99
N ASN A 301 -9.86 -24.86 6.55
CA ASN A 301 -9.44 -24.08 7.71
C ASN A 301 -9.76 -24.88 8.99
N ARG A 302 -9.16 -24.55 10.12
CA ARG A 302 -9.55 -25.13 11.41
C ARG A 302 -10.96 -24.65 11.84
N LEU A 303 -11.33 -23.42 11.48
CA LEU A 303 -12.65 -22.84 11.65
C LEU A 303 -13.00 -22.01 10.40
N GLY A 304 -14.10 -22.30 9.75
CA GLY A 304 -14.47 -21.59 8.51
C GLY A 304 -14.81 -20.13 8.76
N ILE A 305 -15.79 -19.86 9.64
CA ILE A 305 -16.26 -18.50 9.94
C ILE A 305 -16.48 -18.35 11.43
N ALA A 306 -15.92 -17.29 12.02
CA ALA A 306 -16.20 -16.83 13.38
C ALA A 306 -16.88 -15.45 13.31
N ILE A 307 -18.11 -15.36 13.82
CA ILE A 307 -18.81 -14.09 14.00
C ILE A 307 -18.77 -13.76 15.50
N ARG A 308 -18.05 -12.69 15.83
CA ARG A 308 -17.86 -12.27 17.21
C ARG A 308 -18.99 -11.32 17.65
N SER A 309 -19.21 -11.25 18.96
CA SER A 309 -20.23 -10.35 19.54
C SER A 309 -19.92 -8.88 19.24
N GLU A 310 -20.96 -8.15 18.88
CA GLU A 310 -20.94 -6.70 18.71
C GLU A 310 -21.61 -6.01 19.91
N LYS A 311 -21.15 -4.79 20.20
CA LYS A 311 -21.83 -3.94 21.20
C LYS A 311 -23.17 -3.43 20.69
N ASP A 312 -23.29 -3.21 19.38
CA ASP A 312 -24.53 -2.84 18.72
C ASP A 312 -25.34 -4.10 18.40
N ALA A 313 -26.43 -4.29 19.16
CA ALA A 313 -27.34 -5.43 18.95
C ALA A 313 -28.04 -5.42 17.57
N ASN A 314 -28.00 -4.31 16.85
CA ASN A 314 -28.58 -4.18 15.51
C ASN A 314 -27.56 -4.42 14.39
N ALA A 315 -26.27 -4.59 14.70
CA ALA A 315 -25.25 -4.90 13.70
C ALA A 315 -25.61 -6.17 12.92
N ARG A 316 -25.44 -6.13 11.63
CA ARG A 316 -25.76 -7.25 10.71
C ARG A 316 -24.62 -7.50 9.74
N THR A 317 -24.35 -8.77 9.53
CA THR A 317 -23.44 -9.28 8.49
C THR A 317 -24.24 -10.19 7.56
N THR A 318 -24.15 -9.98 6.28
CA THR A 318 -24.83 -10.80 5.27
C THR A 318 -23.87 -11.82 4.67
N LEU A 319 -24.24 -13.08 4.72
CA LEU A 319 -23.54 -14.20 4.10
C LEU A 319 -24.42 -14.76 3.01
N THR A 320 -24.00 -14.72 1.75
CA THR A 320 -24.79 -15.20 0.61
C THR A 320 -23.96 -15.97 -0.40
N LYS A 321 -24.48 -17.06 -0.92
CA LYS A 321 -23.86 -17.91 -1.94
C LYS A 321 -22.45 -18.41 -1.64
N ASN A 322 -21.99 -18.35 -0.40
CA ASN A 322 -20.68 -18.85 -0.05
C ASN A 322 -20.65 -20.37 -0.03
N LEU A 323 -19.57 -20.96 -0.48
CA LEU A 323 -19.29 -22.38 -0.37
C LEU A 323 -18.37 -22.62 0.83
N ILE A 324 -18.87 -23.31 1.86
CA ILE A 324 -18.17 -23.53 3.12
C ILE A 324 -18.15 -25.03 3.39
N TRP A 325 -16.95 -25.64 3.37
CA TRP A 325 -16.85 -27.10 3.57
C TRP A 325 -15.47 -27.50 4.10
N GLY A 326 -15.40 -28.66 4.78
CA GLY A 326 -14.14 -29.28 5.19
C GLY A 326 -13.29 -28.42 6.15
N ASN A 327 -13.94 -27.55 6.93
CA ASN A 327 -13.27 -26.74 7.95
C ASN A 327 -13.28 -27.46 9.29
#